data_8610ce488e92a5829450a69491ff1546
#
_entry.id   8610ce488e92a5829450a69491ff1546
#
_cell.length_a   1.000
_cell.length_b   1.000
_cell.length_c   1.000
_cell.angle_alpha   90.00
_cell.angle_beta   90.00
_cell.angle_gamma   90.00
#
_symmetry.space_group_name_H-M   'P 1'
#
loop_
_entity.id
_entity.type
_entity.pdbx_description
1 polymer ?
#
loop_
_entity_poly.entity_id
_entity_poly.type
_entity_poly.pdbx_seq_one_letter_code
_entity_poly.pdbx_strand_id
1 'polypeptide(L)'
;MTARRLAAGIAILGAVLAVWLARPARFVVDGLSMAPGLMPGDLVSTGWLPAADRLHGPARFERWLVTAPDGTRAVKRIGGLPSEAVSIRDGDLVVGGTTVLKGPSVLAGVAVPLAAAVDPPRGHAMLPADEILDDVAFAREVNRTLETVRDAGLVARLVTGTAAAGLRATVGGATIRWRLPAAAAVRLIAGRLDGRLVAVAWRDHAARAADDLRSGLPARVPEAWSVATEWPVGPGEADQPPCSIAIAVAGDARIERAAGWRDVHLRPAADGVASWQLDANSWLVLGDFPTGSIDSRRWGPLPTAAFRCRIGRP
;
A
#
# COMPACT_ATOMS: atom_id res chain seq x y z
N MET A 1 36.05 -35.46 -29.95
CA MET A 1 35.26 -34.25 -29.74
C MET A 1 36.20 -33.06 -29.70
N THR A 2 36.00 -32.03 -30.53
CA THR A 2 36.88 -30.85 -30.56
C THR A 2 36.71 -30.01 -29.34
N ALA A 3 37.78 -29.39 -28.79
CA ALA A 3 37.72 -28.53 -27.60
C ALA A 3 36.62 -27.44 -27.67
N ARG A 4 36.34 -26.96 -28.89
CA ARG A 4 35.22 -26.01 -29.14
C ARG A 4 33.85 -26.58 -28.78
N ARG A 5 33.57 -27.85 -29.04
CA ARG A 5 32.29 -28.50 -28.73
C ARG A 5 32.14 -28.72 -27.24
N LEU A 6 33.25 -29.03 -26.55
CA LEU A 6 33.25 -29.14 -25.09
C LEU A 6 33.01 -27.77 -24.42
N ALA A 7 33.68 -26.72 -24.87
CA ALA A 7 33.47 -25.36 -24.37
C ALA A 7 32.06 -24.85 -24.59
N ALA A 8 31.47 -25.12 -25.77
CA ALA A 8 30.08 -24.78 -26.04
C ALA A 8 29.11 -25.52 -25.13
N GLY A 9 29.35 -26.82 -24.87
CA GLY A 9 28.54 -27.60 -23.94
C GLY A 9 28.57 -27.08 -22.50
N ILE A 10 29.74 -26.69 -22.00
CA ILE A 10 29.92 -26.08 -20.67
C ILE A 10 29.20 -24.72 -20.60
N ALA A 11 29.32 -23.90 -21.65
CA ALA A 11 28.64 -22.59 -21.69
C ALA A 11 27.12 -22.74 -21.68
N ILE A 12 26.56 -23.68 -22.45
CA ILE A 12 25.12 -23.96 -22.46
C ILE A 12 24.66 -24.47 -21.08
N LEU A 13 25.38 -25.41 -20.49
CA LEU A 13 25.05 -25.92 -19.16
C LEU A 13 25.09 -24.81 -18.10
N GLY A 14 26.12 -23.95 -18.16
CA GLY A 14 26.23 -22.77 -17.28
C GLY A 14 25.06 -21.80 -17.47
N ALA A 15 24.64 -21.53 -18.71
CA ALA A 15 23.49 -20.67 -18.99
C ALA A 15 22.17 -21.28 -18.49
N VAL A 16 21.96 -22.58 -18.71
CA VAL A 16 20.76 -23.29 -18.21
C VAL A 16 20.74 -23.27 -16.67
N LEU A 17 21.86 -23.54 -16.01
CA LEU A 17 21.97 -23.47 -14.55
C LEU A 17 21.72 -22.05 -14.04
N ALA A 18 22.26 -21.03 -14.70
CA ALA A 18 22.02 -19.64 -14.35
C ALA A 18 20.54 -19.24 -14.46
N VAL A 19 19.86 -19.63 -15.53
CA VAL A 19 18.42 -19.42 -15.71
C VAL A 19 17.64 -20.17 -14.64
N TRP A 20 18.03 -21.41 -14.33
CA TRP A 20 17.35 -22.21 -13.30
C TRP A 20 17.50 -21.61 -11.90
N LEU A 21 18.69 -21.12 -11.55
CA LEU A 21 18.95 -20.43 -10.28
C LEU A 21 18.30 -19.03 -10.17
N ALA A 22 18.11 -18.39 -11.30
CA ALA A 22 17.50 -17.05 -11.38
C ALA A 22 15.96 -17.08 -11.37
N ARG A 23 15.34 -18.24 -11.62
CA ARG A 23 13.88 -18.34 -11.73
C ARG A 23 13.17 -17.96 -10.42
N PRO A 24 12.00 -17.29 -10.52
CA PRO A 24 11.19 -16.96 -9.36
C PRO A 24 10.75 -18.22 -8.60
N ALA A 25 10.90 -18.21 -7.29
CA ALA A 25 10.22 -19.17 -6.43
C ALA A 25 8.79 -18.69 -6.14
N ARG A 26 7.87 -19.65 -5.93
CA ARG A 26 6.46 -19.36 -5.61
C ARG A 26 6.14 -19.90 -4.23
N PHE A 27 5.32 -19.16 -3.50
CA PHE A 27 4.88 -19.51 -2.16
C PHE A 27 3.39 -19.24 -2.02
N VAL A 28 2.69 -20.08 -1.29
CA VAL A 28 1.30 -19.85 -0.90
C VAL A 28 1.30 -19.10 0.42
N VAL A 29 0.49 -18.04 0.49
CA VAL A 29 0.26 -17.29 1.73
C VAL A 29 -0.68 -18.10 2.63
N ASP A 30 -0.29 -18.30 3.89
CA ASP A 30 -1.08 -19.09 4.85
C ASP A 30 -1.80 -18.20 5.88
N GLY A 31 -1.22 -17.08 6.26
CA GLY A 31 -1.74 -16.22 7.32
C GLY A 31 -2.34 -14.91 6.85
N LEU A 32 -3.08 -14.26 7.75
CA LEU A 32 -3.73 -12.95 7.51
C LEU A 32 -2.80 -11.76 7.73
N SER A 33 -1.55 -11.94 8.16
CA SER A 33 -0.68 -10.85 8.61
C SER A 33 -0.43 -9.75 7.57
N MET A 34 -0.61 -10.05 6.29
CA MET A 34 -0.44 -9.12 5.17
C MET A 34 -1.75 -8.77 4.47
N ALA A 35 -2.90 -9.08 5.08
CA ALA A 35 -4.22 -8.72 4.59
C ALA A 35 -4.43 -7.18 4.71
N PRO A 36 -5.22 -6.58 3.80
CA PRO A 36 -5.92 -7.21 2.67
C PRO A 36 -5.04 -7.38 1.42
N GLY A 37 -3.82 -6.91 1.42
CA GLY A 37 -2.93 -6.92 0.26
C GLY A 37 -2.45 -8.30 -0.17
N LEU A 38 -2.41 -9.26 0.77
CA LEU A 38 -2.19 -10.69 0.53
C LEU A 38 -3.13 -11.45 1.46
N MET A 39 -3.95 -12.32 0.87
CA MET A 39 -4.90 -13.16 1.59
C MET A 39 -4.40 -14.61 1.66
N PRO A 40 -4.86 -15.40 2.65
CA PRO A 40 -4.60 -16.83 2.67
C PRO A 40 -5.02 -17.50 1.36
N GLY A 41 -4.15 -18.35 0.81
CA GLY A 41 -4.33 -18.98 -0.48
C GLY A 41 -3.73 -18.22 -1.67
N ASP A 42 -3.36 -16.94 -1.51
CA ASP A 42 -2.69 -16.19 -2.56
C ASP A 42 -1.34 -16.80 -2.91
N LEU A 43 -1.05 -16.87 -4.22
CA LEU A 43 0.23 -17.31 -4.73
C LEU A 43 1.14 -16.10 -4.94
N VAL A 44 2.19 -15.98 -4.15
CA VAL A 44 3.20 -14.93 -4.29
C VAL A 44 4.47 -15.46 -4.94
N SER A 45 5.18 -14.61 -5.66
CA SER A 45 6.46 -14.97 -6.28
C SER A 45 7.57 -14.04 -5.85
N THR A 46 8.79 -14.59 -5.79
CA THR A 46 10.00 -13.77 -5.71
C THR A 46 10.24 -13.08 -7.06
N GLY A 47 11.02 -11.99 -7.06
CA GLY A 47 11.53 -11.42 -8.31
C GLY A 47 12.46 -12.41 -9.05
N TRP A 48 12.75 -12.13 -10.31
CA TRP A 48 13.88 -12.72 -11.00
C TRP A 48 15.17 -12.30 -10.30
N LEU A 49 16.14 -13.20 -10.16
CA LEU A 49 17.39 -12.97 -9.44
C LEU A 49 17.22 -12.62 -7.94
N PRO A 50 16.63 -13.50 -7.12
CA PRO A 50 16.45 -13.23 -5.68
C PRO A 50 17.75 -12.89 -4.94
N ALA A 51 18.90 -13.33 -5.48
CA ALA A 51 20.20 -12.98 -4.92
C ALA A 51 20.55 -11.50 -5.10
N ALA A 52 20.09 -10.86 -6.19
CA ALA A 52 20.31 -9.43 -6.41
C ALA A 52 19.55 -8.55 -5.41
N ASP A 53 18.35 -8.97 -4.99
CA ASP A 53 17.58 -8.28 -3.96
C ASP A 53 18.40 -8.12 -2.66
N ARG A 54 19.18 -9.15 -2.28
CA ARG A 54 20.02 -9.11 -1.08
C ARG A 54 21.21 -8.18 -1.18
N LEU A 55 21.70 -7.93 -2.40
CA LEU A 55 22.81 -7.01 -2.63
C LEU A 55 22.37 -5.54 -2.48
N HIS A 56 21.16 -5.22 -2.90
CA HIS A 56 20.61 -3.87 -2.81
C HIS A 56 19.98 -3.57 -1.44
N GLY A 57 19.64 -4.63 -0.69
CA GLY A 57 18.92 -4.53 0.58
C GLY A 57 17.46 -4.12 0.44
N PRO A 58 16.68 -4.23 1.52
CA PRO A 58 15.28 -3.83 1.54
C PRO A 58 15.09 -2.31 1.46
N ALA A 59 14.09 -1.86 0.70
CA ALA A 59 13.61 -0.48 0.74
C ALA A 59 12.32 -0.38 1.59
N ARG A 60 12.08 0.82 2.14
CA ARG A 60 10.88 1.06 2.94
C ARG A 60 9.62 0.75 2.16
N PHE A 61 8.64 0.16 2.84
CA PHE A 61 7.37 -0.31 2.33
C PHE A 61 7.43 -1.49 1.35
N GLU A 62 8.58 -1.99 1.00
CA GLU A 62 8.67 -3.25 0.24
C GLU A 62 8.19 -4.44 1.10
N ARG A 63 7.65 -5.46 0.43
CA ARG A 63 7.31 -6.74 1.05
C ARG A 63 8.47 -7.71 0.87
N TRP A 64 8.89 -8.30 1.97
CA TRP A 64 9.99 -9.25 1.97
C TRP A 64 9.62 -10.55 2.65
N LEU A 65 10.11 -11.65 2.12
CA LEU A 65 10.15 -12.94 2.82
C LEU A 65 11.29 -12.86 3.84
N VAL A 66 10.93 -13.01 5.10
CA VAL A 66 11.87 -13.00 6.22
C VAL A 66 11.82 -14.33 6.98
N THR A 67 12.89 -14.63 7.70
CA THR A 67 12.91 -15.69 8.70
C THR A 67 12.71 -15.07 10.08
N ALA A 68 11.63 -15.43 10.74
CA ALA A 68 11.33 -14.99 12.09
C ALA A 68 12.32 -15.63 13.12
N PRO A 69 12.39 -15.12 14.36
CA PRO A 69 13.29 -15.66 15.38
C PRO A 69 13.07 -17.14 15.72
N ASP A 70 11.85 -17.64 15.55
CA ASP A 70 11.48 -19.05 15.73
C ASP A 70 11.83 -19.95 14.52
N GLY A 71 12.45 -19.39 13.47
CA GLY A 71 12.81 -20.08 12.23
C GLY A 71 11.68 -20.14 11.19
N THR A 72 10.47 -19.70 11.50
CA THR A 72 9.37 -19.67 10.52
C THR A 72 9.61 -18.65 9.42
N ARG A 73 9.03 -18.89 8.25
CA ARG A 73 9.08 -17.94 7.13
C ARG A 73 7.83 -17.09 7.11
N ALA A 74 8.00 -15.78 7.03
CA ALA A 74 6.89 -14.83 7.00
C ALA A 74 7.10 -13.78 5.93
N VAL A 75 6.03 -13.34 5.29
CA VAL A 75 6.05 -12.12 4.48
C VAL A 75 5.72 -10.94 5.38
N LYS A 76 6.56 -9.91 5.35
CA LYS A 76 6.40 -8.68 6.12
C LYS A 76 6.75 -7.47 5.28
N ARG A 77 6.25 -6.31 5.70
CA ARG A 77 6.56 -5.01 5.09
C ARG A 77 7.66 -4.32 5.88
N ILE A 78 8.59 -3.69 5.15
CA ILE A 78 9.65 -2.89 5.76
C ILE A 78 9.06 -1.60 6.32
N GLY A 79 9.11 -1.44 7.63
CA GLY A 79 8.69 -0.22 8.33
C GLY A 79 9.86 0.70 8.65
N GLY A 80 10.98 0.16 9.12
CA GLY A 80 12.18 0.93 9.48
C GLY A 80 13.43 0.39 8.83
N LEU A 81 14.35 1.30 8.49
CA LEU A 81 15.66 1.01 7.89
C LEU A 81 16.75 1.07 8.97
N PRO A 82 17.93 0.46 8.73
CA PRO A 82 19.05 0.53 9.66
C PRO A 82 19.39 1.97 10.08
N SER A 83 19.77 2.11 11.35
CA SER A 83 20.19 3.36 11.98
C SER A 83 19.08 4.41 12.15
N GLU A 84 17.82 4.06 11.95
CA GLU A 84 16.69 4.98 12.11
C GLU A 84 16.07 4.91 13.51
N ALA A 85 15.60 6.08 13.96
CA ALA A 85 14.64 6.18 15.06
C ALA A 85 13.23 6.10 14.48
N VAL A 86 12.52 5.00 14.74
CA VAL A 86 11.20 4.71 14.18
C VAL A 86 10.18 4.66 15.30
N SER A 87 9.01 5.25 15.08
CA SER A 87 7.88 5.13 16.00
C SER A 87 6.56 4.97 15.25
N ILE A 88 5.54 4.48 15.97
CA ILE A 88 4.14 4.47 15.53
C ILE A 88 3.42 5.54 16.32
N ARG A 89 2.76 6.47 15.65
CA ARG A 89 1.97 7.54 16.25
C ARG A 89 0.68 7.74 15.46
N ASP A 90 -0.44 7.74 16.15
CA ASP A 90 -1.78 7.96 15.55
C ASP A 90 -2.09 7.06 14.35
N GLY A 91 -1.58 5.83 14.36
CA GLY A 91 -1.73 4.86 13.27
C GLY A 91 -0.68 4.94 12.18
N ASP A 92 0.20 5.94 12.20
CA ASP A 92 1.20 6.22 11.19
C ASP A 92 2.62 5.84 11.59
N LEU A 93 3.45 5.60 10.58
CA LEU A 93 4.88 5.39 10.76
C LEU A 93 5.61 6.74 10.80
N VAL A 94 6.36 6.98 11.86
CA VAL A 94 7.14 8.20 12.07
C VAL A 94 8.62 7.83 12.13
N VAL A 95 9.45 8.53 11.36
CA VAL A 95 10.90 8.34 11.30
C VAL A 95 11.61 9.66 11.55
N GLY A 96 12.51 9.68 12.54
CA GLY A 96 13.19 10.91 12.94
C GLY A 96 12.23 12.03 13.33
N GLY A 97 11.05 11.69 13.87
CA GLY A 97 10.03 12.66 14.26
C GLY A 97 9.08 13.11 13.14
N THR A 98 9.28 12.65 11.90
CA THR A 98 8.47 13.02 10.74
C THR A 98 7.62 11.84 10.27
N THR A 99 6.32 12.05 10.03
CA THR A 99 5.43 11.04 9.44
C THR A 99 5.86 10.71 8.02
N VAL A 100 5.96 9.42 7.72
CA VAL A 100 6.44 8.93 6.42
C VAL A 100 5.28 8.79 5.45
N LEU A 101 5.21 9.65 4.44
CA LEU A 101 4.17 9.60 3.41
C LEU A 101 4.29 8.35 2.54
N LYS A 102 3.22 7.55 2.48
CA LYS A 102 3.08 6.43 1.54
C LYS A 102 2.83 6.95 0.12
N GLY A 103 3.55 6.43 -0.86
CA GLY A 103 3.24 6.68 -2.27
C GLY A 103 1.95 5.95 -2.70
N PRO A 104 1.34 6.33 -3.85
CA PRO A 104 0.11 5.71 -4.34
C PRO A 104 0.22 4.20 -4.51
N SER A 105 1.37 3.70 -4.96
CA SER A 105 1.61 2.26 -5.15
C SER A 105 1.68 1.50 -3.82
N VAL A 106 2.19 2.12 -2.77
CA VAL A 106 2.21 1.55 -1.41
C VAL A 106 0.79 1.52 -0.87
N LEU A 107 0.07 2.66 -0.93
CA LEU A 107 -1.31 2.75 -0.50
C LEU A 107 -2.18 1.69 -1.19
N ALA A 108 -2.06 1.51 -2.50
CA ALA A 108 -2.79 0.47 -3.22
C ALA A 108 -2.50 -0.97 -2.74
N GLY A 109 -1.39 -1.17 -2.05
CA GLY A 109 -1.03 -2.47 -1.45
C GLY A 109 -1.47 -2.66 0.00
N VAL A 110 -1.91 -1.61 0.69
CA VAL A 110 -2.28 -1.65 2.11
C VAL A 110 -3.70 -1.14 2.39
N ALA A 111 -4.27 -0.36 1.48
CA ALA A 111 -5.59 0.23 1.67
C ALA A 111 -6.65 -0.83 1.92
N VAL A 112 -7.46 -0.60 2.94
CA VAL A 112 -8.59 -1.44 3.30
C VAL A 112 -9.85 -0.87 2.64
N PRO A 113 -10.58 -1.66 1.83
CA PRO A 113 -11.84 -1.22 1.25
C PRO A 113 -12.84 -0.90 2.35
N LEU A 114 -13.56 0.21 2.20
CA LEU A 114 -14.70 0.51 3.05
C LEU A 114 -15.95 -0.18 2.50
N ALA A 115 -16.74 -0.77 3.41
CA ALA A 115 -17.94 -1.50 3.06
C ALA A 115 -19.04 -0.62 2.46
N ALA A 116 -19.02 0.69 2.71
CA ALA A 116 -19.92 1.65 2.10
C ALA A 116 -19.54 1.84 0.62
N ALA A 117 -20.27 1.18 -0.27
CA ALA A 117 -20.29 1.56 -1.66
C ALA A 117 -20.83 2.98 -1.75
N VAL A 118 -20.01 3.93 -2.09
CA VAL A 118 -20.47 5.27 -2.46
C VAL A 118 -21.16 5.10 -3.81
N ASP A 119 -22.46 5.06 -3.82
CA ASP A 119 -23.25 5.01 -5.05
C ASP A 119 -23.28 6.42 -5.63
N PRO A 120 -22.48 6.73 -6.68
CA PRO A 120 -22.32 8.09 -7.13
C PRO A 120 -23.63 8.54 -7.83
N PRO A 121 -24.32 9.55 -7.33
CA PRO A 121 -25.25 10.26 -8.17
C PRO A 121 -24.48 10.84 -9.36
N ARG A 122 -25.12 10.94 -10.50
CA ARG A 122 -24.48 11.40 -11.75
C ARG A 122 -23.65 12.67 -11.51
N GLY A 123 -22.32 12.55 -11.58
CA GLY A 123 -21.38 13.66 -11.49
C GLY A 123 -20.79 13.97 -10.11
N HIS A 124 -21.16 13.25 -9.06
CA HIS A 124 -20.68 13.50 -7.70
C HIS A 124 -20.52 12.21 -6.91
N ALA A 125 -19.42 12.06 -6.14
CA ALA A 125 -19.22 11.02 -5.16
C ALA A 125 -18.69 11.62 -3.85
N MET A 126 -19.13 11.14 -2.72
CA MET A 126 -18.74 11.66 -1.42
C MET A 126 -18.52 10.51 -0.43
N LEU A 127 -17.44 10.62 0.33
CA LEU A 127 -17.23 9.91 1.58
C LEU A 127 -17.57 10.88 2.70
N PRO A 128 -18.63 10.64 3.49
CA PRO A 128 -19.01 11.53 4.58
C PRO A 128 -17.92 11.58 5.66
N ALA A 129 -17.99 12.60 6.50
CA ALA A 129 -17.10 12.76 7.66
C ALA A 129 -17.57 11.90 8.85
N ASP A 130 -17.98 10.68 8.58
CA ASP A 130 -18.35 9.73 9.63
C ASP A 130 -17.10 9.10 10.25
N GLU A 131 -17.24 8.62 11.47
CA GLU A 131 -16.18 7.92 12.16
C GLU A 131 -15.83 6.62 11.42
N ILE A 132 -14.59 6.53 10.93
CA ILE A 132 -14.06 5.33 10.29
C ILE A 132 -13.24 4.58 11.33
N LEU A 133 -13.65 3.35 11.61
CA LEU A 133 -12.96 2.49 12.56
C LEU A 133 -11.97 1.57 11.85
N ASP A 134 -10.98 1.08 12.59
CA ASP A 134 -9.99 0.13 12.08
C ASP A 134 -10.53 -1.31 11.94
N ASP A 135 -11.86 -1.46 11.92
CA ASP A 135 -12.53 -2.72 11.65
C ASP A 135 -12.17 -3.29 10.27
N VAL A 136 -12.18 -4.61 10.16
CA VAL A 136 -11.89 -5.33 8.92
C VAL A 136 -12.86 -6.46 8.71
N ALA A 137 -13.47 -6.51 7.54
CA ALA A 137 -14.51 -7.48 7.22
C ALA A 137 -14.04 -8.95 7.25
N PHE A 138 -12.74 -9.19 7.07
CA PHE A 138 -12.14 -10.53 7.04
C PHE A 138 -11.71 -11.06 8.42
N ALA A 139 -11.88 -10.28 9.49
CA ALA A 139 -11.46 -10.66 10.84
C ALA A 139 -12.49 -10.24 11.91
N ARG A 140 -13.77 -10.52 11.66
CA ARG A 140 -14.90 -10.11 12.50
C ARG A 140 -14.91 -10.78 13.89
N GLU A 141 -14.19 -11.87 14.08
CA GLU A 141 -14.19 -12.64 15.33
C GLU A 141 -13.16 -12.12 16.35
N VAL A 142 -12.40 -11.09 16.02
CA VAL A 142 -11.40 -10.53 16.92
C VAL A 142 -12.06 -9.59 17.91
N ASN A 143 -12.19 -10.03 19.16
CA ASN A 143 -12.64 -9.17 20.25
C ASN A 143 -11.55 -8.17 20.64
N ARG A 144 -11.69 -6.92 20.21
CA ARG A 144 -10.75 -5.83 20.47
C ARG A 144 -11.46 -4.47 20.50
N THR A 145 -10.84 -3.51 21.16
CA THR A 145 -11.26 -2.10 21.05
C THR A 145 -10.90 -1.60 19.66
N LEU A 146 -11.87 -1.04 18.96
CA LEU A 146 -11.65 -0.39 17.67
C LEU A 146 -11.08 1.01 17.90
N GLU A 147 -10.22 1.45 16.99
CA GLU A 147 -9.63 2.79 16.98
C GLU A 147 -10.07 3.55 15.74
N THR A 148 -10.24 4.87 15.89
CA THR A 148 -10.60 5.75 14.78
C THR A 148 -9.45 5.87 13.80
N VAL A 149 -9.73 5.61 12.52
CA VAL A 149 -8.79 5.80 11.42
C VAL A 149 -9.04 7.15 10.77
N ARG A 150 -8.02 7.99 10.73
CA ARG A 150 -8.11 9.34 10.15
C ARG A 150 -7.80 9.35 8.66
N ASP A 151 -6.97 8.42 8.22
CA ASP A 151 -6.48 8.36 6.85
C ASP A 151 -7.42 7.53 5.99
N ALA A 152 -8.17 8.24 5.16
CA ALA A 152 -9.18 7.68 4.31
C ALA A 152 -9.36 8.52 3.03
N GLY A 153 -10.04 7.94 2.06
CA GLY A 153 -10.27 8.60 0.79
C GLY A 153 -11.26 7.92 -0.13
N LEU A 154 -11.31 8.46 -1.32
CA LEU A 154 -12.09 7.93 -2.43
C LEU A 154 -11.15 7.49 -3.56
N VAL A 155 -11.50 6.41 -4.20
CA VAL A 155 -11.03 6.02 -5.52
C VAL A 155 -12.20 6.10 -6.49
N ALA A 156 -11.99 6.68 -7.66
CA ALA A 156 -13.04 6.82 -8.68
C ALA A 156 -12.54 6.47 -10.07
N ARG A 157 -13.44 5.96 -10.90
CA ARG A 157 -13.29 5.85 -12.35
C ARG A 157 -14.27 6.82 -13.01
N LEU A 158 -13.73 7.64 -13.88
CA LEU A 158 -14.40 8.75 -14.57
C LEU A 158 -14.32 8.53 -16.07
N VAL A 159 -15.32 8.95 -16.79
CA VAL A 159 -15.33 8.93 -18.27
C VAL A 159 -15.74 10.28 -18.76
N THR A 160 -15.00 10.82 -19.72
CA THR A 160 -15.34 12.04 -20.45
C THR A 160 -15.94 11.71 -21.83
N GLY A 161 -16.91 12.49 -22.26
CA GLY A 161 -17.45 12.42 -23.60
C GLY A 161 -16.61 13.18 -24.63
N THR A 162 -17.25 13.79 -25.61
CA THR A 162 -16.58 14.40 -26.76
C THR A 162 -15.89 15.73 -26.46
N ALA A 163 -16.21 16.36 -25.34
CA ALA A 163 -15.62 17.63 -24.92
C ALA A 163 -14.71 17.45 -23.68
N ALA A 164 -13.79 18.38 -23.49
CA ALA A 164 -13.01 18.48 -22.26
C ALA A 164 -13.91 18.77 -21.05
N ALA A 165 -13.60 18.16 -19.93
CA ALA A 165 -14.38 18.27 -18.71
C ALA A 165 -13.54 18.77 -17.53
N GLY A 166 -14.20 19.21 -16.47
CA GLY A 166 -13.59 19.58 -15.20
C GLY A 166 -13.71 18.46 -14.18
N LEU A 167 -12.65 18.25 -13.39
CA LEU A 167 -12.66 17.41 -12.23
C LEU A 167 -12.28 18.23 -11.00
N ARG A 168 -13.00 18.04 -9.91
CA ARG A 168 -12.72 18.65 -8.62
C ARG A 168 -12.72 17.57 -7.54
N ALA A 169 -11.65 17.52 -6.76
CA ALA A 169 -11.63 16.77 -5.50
C ALA A 169 -11.52 17.77 -4.34
N THR A 170 -12.36 17.60 -3.35
CA THR A 170 -12.36 18.37 -2.11
C THR A 170 -12.11 17.43 -0.95
N VAL A 171 -11.14 17.76 -0.12
CA VAL A 171 -10.76 17.00 1.06
C VAL A 171 -10.58 17.98 2.21
N GLY A 172 -11.40 17.89 3.25
CA GLY A 172 -11.28 18.74 4.43
C GLY A 172 -11.25 20.25 4.14
N GLY A 173 -12.01 20.72 3.14
CA GLY A 173 -12.04 22.14 2.75
C GLY A 173 -11.01 22.53 1.67
N ALA A 174 -9.91 21.80 1.49
CA ALA A 174 -8.99 22.03 0.38
C ALA A 174 -9.59 21.48 -0.93
N THR A 175 -9.38 22.19 -2.01
CA THR A 175 -9.93 21.80 -3.33
C THR A 175 -8.82 21.73 -4.37
N ILE A 176 -8.75 20.60 -5.07
CA ILE A 176 -7.85 20.38 -6.18
C ILE A 176 -8.68 20.26 -7.47
N ARG A 177 -8.21 20.86 -8.56
CA ARG A 177 -8.91 20.90 -9.84
C ARG A 177 -8.02 20.39 -10.95
N TRP A 178 -8.61 19.61 -11.84
CA TRP A 178 -7.98 19.14 -13.07
C TRP A 178 -8.87 19.44 -14.27
N ARG A 179 -8.23 19.63 -15.41
CA ARG A 179 -8.88 19.58 -16.71
C ARG A 179 -8.71 18.20 -17.29
N LEU A 180 -9.81 17.51 -17.54
CA LEU A 180 -9.82 16.19 -18.13
C LEU A 180 -9.86 16.29 -19.66
N PRO A 181 -9.07 15.50 -20.39
CA PRO A 181 -9.15 15.45 -21.85
C PRO A 181 -10.48 14.86 -22.30
N ALA A 182 -10.89 15.18 -23.54
CA ALA A 182 -12.03 14.55 -24.18
C ALA A 182 -11.78 13.07 -24.48
N ALA A 183 -12.85 12.29 -24.59
CA ALA A 183 -12.85 10.88 -24.96
C ALA A 183 -11.84 10.04 -24.14
N ALA A 184 -11.80 10.24 -22.85
CA ALA A 184 -10.84 9.60 -21.96
C ALA A 184 -11.54 8.88 -20.80
N ALA A 185 -10.99 7.73 -20.42
CA ALA A 185 -11.20 7.17 -19.11
C ALA A 185 -10.09 7.65 -18.17
N VAL A 186 -10.43 8.07 -16.96
CA VAL A 186 -9.52 8.59 -15.95
C VAL A 186 -9.79 7.92 -14.64
N ARG A 187 -8.73 7.57 -13.92
CA ARG A 187 -8.80 7.15 -12.52
C ARG A 187 -8.31 8.28 -11.64
N LEU A 188 -8.90 8.37 -10.45
CA LEU A 188 -8.54 9.32 -9.42
C LEU A 188 -8.46 8.60 -8.09
N ILE A 189 -7.43 8.90 -7.31
CA ILE A 189 -7.38 8.65 -5.87
C ILE A 189 -7.28 10.02 -5.21
N ALA A 190 -8.11 10.28 -4.21
CA ALA A 190 -8.02 11.49 -3.41
C ALA A 190 -8.37 11.18 -1.96
N GLY A 191 -7.68 11.80 -1.02
CA GLY A 191 -7.94 11.56 0.39
C GLY A 191 -6.96 12.26 1.33
N ARG A 192 -7.11 11.97 2.60
CA ARG A 192 -6.13 12.23 3.63
C ARG A 192 -5.26 10.99 3.79
N LEU A 193 -3.95 11.16 3.90
CA LEU A 193 -2.97 10.10 4.09
C LEU A 193 -1.72 10.61 4.78
N ASP A 194 -1.30 9.96 5.87
CA ASP A 194 -0.08 10.27 6.62
C ASP A 194 0.04 11.78 6.96
N GLY A 195 -1.06 12.39 7.42
CA GLY A 195 -1.14 13.81 7.77
C GLY A 195 -1.15 14.77 6.59
N ARG A 196 -1.39 14.30 5.37
CA ARG A 196 -1.40 15.12 4.14
C ARG A 196 -2.68 14.93 3.34
N LEU A 197 -3.04 15.96 2.59
CA LEU A 197 -4.04 15.85 1.53
C LEU A 197 -3.35 15.37 0.27
N VAL A 198 -3.78 14.22 -0.25
CA VAL A 198 -3.17 13.60 -1.42
C VAL A 198 -4.20 13.43 -2.52
N ALA A 199 -3.75 13.59 -3.76
CA ALA A 199 -4.54 13.23 -4.92
C ALA A 199 -3.65 12.89 -6.11
N VAL A 200 -4.11 11.96 -6.93
CA VAL A 200 -3.50 11.61 -8.21
C VAL A 200 -4.58 11.22 -9.20
N ALA A 201 -4.49 11.78 -10.39
CA ALA A 201 -5.36 11.42 -11.51
C ALA A 201 -4.50 10.95 -12.68
N TRP A 202 -4.91 9.86 -13.34
CA TRP A 202 -4.17 9.33 -14.49
C TRP A 202 -5.12 8.71 -15.51
N ARG A 203 -4.67 8.61 -16.76
CA ARG A 203 -5.44 7.91 -17.80
C ARG A 203 -5.56 6.43 -17.49
N ASP A 204 -6.77 5.93 -17.60
CA ASP A 204 -7.05 4.51 -17.53
C ASP A 204 -6.95 3.90 -18.94
N HIS A 205 -5.83 3.25 -19.21
CA HIS A 205 -5.58 2.59 -20.48
C HIS A 205 -6.20 1.18 -20.58
N ALA A 206 -6.76 0.69 -19.50
CA ALA A 206 -7.39 -0.62 -19.47
C ALA A 206 -8.81 -0.54 -20.06
N ALA A 207 -8.97 -0.98 -21.30
CA ALA A 207 -10.26 -1.01 -21.98
C ALA A 207 -11.28 -2.00 -21.37
N ARG A 208 -10.87 -2.83 -20.39
CA ARG A 208 -11.74 -3.75 -19.66
C ARG A 208 -11.36 -3.74 -18.17
N ALA A 209 -12.28 -3.22 -17.41
CA ALA A 209 -12.23 -3.14 -15.97
C ALA A 209 -12.38 -4.54 -15.35
N ALA A 210 -11.29 -5.28 -15.22
CA ALA A 210 -11.22 -6.37 -14.25
C ALA A 210 -10.91 -5.88 -12.84
N ASP A 211 -10.54 -4.59 -12.70
CA ASP A 211 -10.29 -3.99 -11.40
C ASP A 211 -11.64 -3.65 -10.73
N ASP A 212 -12.11 -4.56 -9.92
CA ASP A 212 -13.24 -4.31 -9.05
C ASP A 212 -12.82 -3.32 -7.96
N LEU A 213 -13.27 -2.07 -8.07
CA LEU A 213 -13.03 -1.05 -7.03
C LEU A 213 -13.61 -1.45 -5.66
N ARG A 214 -14.47 -2.49 -5.62
CA ARG A 214 -14.97 -3.06 -4.36
C ARG A 214 -13.91 -3.86 -3.62
N SER A 215 -12.87 -4.35 -4.30
CA SER A 215 -11.76 -5.09 -3.70
C SER A 215 -10.60 -4.21 -3.23
N GLY A 216 -10.68 -2.88 -3.43
CA GLY A 216 -9.65 -1.93 -3.02
C GLY A 216 -9.19 -1.00 -4.12
N LEU A 217 -7.97 -0.48 -3.96
CA LEU A 217 -7.35 0.39 -4.96
C LEU A 217 -6.84 -0.41 -6.16
N PRO A 218 -6.83 0.20 -7.38
CA PRO A 218 -6.38 -0.48 -8.59
C PRO A 218 -4.92 -0.94 -8.46
N ALA A 219 -4.61 -2.10 -9.04
CA ALA A 219 -3.26 -2.68 -9.00
C ALA A 219 -2.22 -1.80 -9.72
N ARG A 220 -2.64 -1.03 -10.73
CA ARG A 220 -1.77 -0.11 -11.48
C ARG A 220 -2.11 1.32 -11.11
N VAL A 221 -1.22 1.95 -10.36
CA VAL A 221 -1.29 3.35 -9.93
C VAL A 221 0.02 4.05 -10.25
N PRO A 222 0.03 5.39 -10.36
CA PRO A 222 1.26 6.17 -10.45
C PRO A 222 2.18 5.94 -9.25
N GLU A 223 3.48 6.17 -9.41
CA GLU A 223 4.46 6.01 -8.33
C GLU A 223 4.44 7.19 -7.34
N ALA A 224 4.04 8.36 -7.81
CA ALA A 224 4.03 9.59 -7.01
C ALA A 224 2.67 10.29 -7.05
N TRP A 225 2.38 11.06 -6.00
CA TRP A 225 1.22 11.93 -5.94
C TRP A 225 1.38 13.13 -6.89
N SER A 226 0.31 13.48 -7.60
CA SER A 226 0.28 14.71 -8.41
C SER A 226 0.21 15.96 -7.53
N VAL A 227 -0.45 15.86 -6.40
CA VAL A 227 -0.56 16.92 -5.39
C VAL A 227 -0.50 16.26 -4.01
N ALA A 228 0.36 16.81 -3.17
CA ALA A 228 0.42 16.48 -1.75
C ALA A 228 0.61 17.80 -0.99
N THR A 229 -0.40 18.19 -0.22
CA THR A 229 -0.35 19.39 0.60
C THR A 229 -0.28 18.97 2.06
N GLU A 230 0.65 19.54 2.82
CA GLU A 230 0.69 19.33 4.25
C GLU A 230 -0.60 19.85 4.89
N TRP A 231 -1.20 19.02 5.70
CA TRP A 231 -2.32 19.46 6.52
C TRP A 231 -1.75 20.16 7.73
N PRO A 232 -2.16 21.39 8.03
CA PRO A 232 -1.75 22.04 9.26
C PRO A 232 -2.37 21.28 10.44
N VAL A 233 -1.59 20.38 11.03
CA VAL A 233 -1.97 19.70 12.27
C VAL A 233 -1.70 20.68 13.40
N GLY A 234 -2.72 21.42 13.83
CA GLY A 234 -2.64 22.26 15.03
C GLY A 234 -2.62 21.39 16.30
N PRO A 235 -2.05 21.89 17.41
CA PRO A 235 -2.18 21.22 18.70
C PRO A 235 -3.67 21.12 19.07
N GLY A 236 -4.20 19.91 19.17
CA GLY A 236 -5.61 19.61 19.44
C GLY A 236 -6.39 18.98 18.26
N GLU A 237 -5.82 18.90 17.06
CA GLU A 237 -6.47 18.24 15.90
C GLU A 237 -6.42 16.71 15.97
N ALA A 238 -5.76 16.16 16.98
CA ALA A 238 -5.79 14.72 17.26
C ALA A 238 -7.22 14.16 17.41
N ASP A 239 -8.17 15.00 17.82
CA ASP A 239 -9.57 14.64 18.07
C ASP A 239 -10.53 15.04 16.94
N GLN A 240 -10.04 15.58 15.82
CA GLN A 240 -10.95 15.93 14.71
C GLN A 240 -11.43 14.69 13.97
N PRO A 241 -12.75 14.58 13.69
CA PRO A 241 -13.31 13.48 12.92
C PRO A 241 -12.70 13.42 11.51
N PRO A 242 -12.79 12.28 10.82
CA PRO A 242 -12.36 12.18 9.44
C PRO A 242 -13.00 13.28 8.60
N CYS A 243 -12.21 13.96 7.80
CA CYS A 243 -12.73 15.03 6.96
C CYS A 243 -13.56 14.46 5.81
N SER A 244 -14.63 15.17 5.44
CA SER A 244 -15.41 14.82 4.26
C SER A 244 -14.55 14.87 2.99
N ILE A 245 -14.72 13.88 2.13
CA ILE A 245 -14.02 13.78 0.87
C ILE A 245 -15.05 13.73 -0.23
N ALA A 246 -14.94 14.65 -1.19
CA ALA A 246 -15.87 14.75 -2.29
C ALA A 246 -15.15 14.81 -3.65
N ILE A 247 -15.70 14.10 -4.62
CA ILE A 247 -15.27 14.15 -6.01
C ILE A 247 -16.45 14.66 -6.83
N ALA A 248 -16.25 15.66 -7.66
CA ALA A 248 -17.25 16.19 -8.56
C ALA A 248 -16.68 16.40 -9.96
N VAL A 249 -17.47 16.06 -10.96
CA VAL A 249 -17.15 16.32 -12.37
C VAL A 249 -18.12 17.35 -12.94
N ALA A 250 -17.64 18.13 -13.88
CA ALA A 250 -18.42 19.16 -14.59
C ALA A 250 -18.20 19.05 -16.11
N GLY A 251 -19.19 19.48 -16.88
CA GLY A 251 -19.16 19.36 -18.33
C GLY A 251 -19.55 17.95 -18.80
N ASP A 252 -18.96 17.51 -19.90
CA ASP A 252 -19.26 16.20 -20.51
C ASP A 252 -18.45 15.08 -19.85
N ALA A 253 -18.70 14.86 -18.56
CA ALA A 253 -18.06 13.77 -17.78
C ALA A 253 -19.04 13.14 -16.81
N ARG A 254 -18.79 11.88 -16.48
CA ARG A 254 -19.51 11.16 -15.43
C ARG A 254 -18.58 10.32 -14.58
N ILE A 255 -18.96 10.09 -13.34
CA ILE A 255 -18.36 9.10 -12.46
C ILE A 255 -19.02 7.76 -12.77
N GLU A 256 -18.26 6.79 -13.25
CA GLU A 256 -18.79 5.44 -13.49
C GLU A 256 -18.80 4.60 -12.23
N ARG A 257 -17.76 4.72 -11.43
CA ARG A 257 -17.62 4.00 -10.16
C ARG A 257 -16.85 4.85 -9.15
N ALA A 258 -17.20 4.73 -7.91
CA ALA A 258 -16.44 5.27 -6.79
C ALA A 258 -16.52 4.29 -5.62
N ALA A 259 -15.45 4.21 -4.84
CA ALA A 259 -15.38 3.43 -3.61
C ALA A 259 -14.57 4.17 -2.55
N GLY A 260 -14.92 3.97 -1.30
CA GLY A 260 -14.14 4.43 -0.17
C GLY A 260 -12.97 3.49 0.11
N TRP A 261 -11.90 4.06 0.64
CA TRP A 261 -10.78 3.32 1.22
C TRP A 261 -10.34 3.99 2.51
N ARG A 262 -9.73 3.22 3.39
CA ARG A 262 -8.96 3.73 4.52
C ARG A 262 -7.56 3.14 4.51
N ASP A 263 -6.64 3.81 5.16
CA ASP A 263 -5.29 3.29 5.34
C ASP A 263 -5.23 2.18 6.40
N VAL A 264 -4.12 1.46 6.41
CA VAL A 264 -3.79 0.57 7.52
C VAL A 264 -3.49 1.42 8.76
N HIS A 265 -4.17 1.14 9.84
CA HIS A 265 -3.94 1.80 11.13
C HIS A 265 -2.94 0.98 11.94
N LEU A 266 -1.69 1.44 12.01
CA LEU A 266 -0.65 0.76 12.78
C LEU A 266 -0.92 0.95 14.28
N ARG A 267 -0.70 -0.12 15.05
CA ARG A 267 -0.85 -0.09 16.51
C ARG A 267 0.48 -0.35 17.18
N PRO A 268 0.70 0.22 18.38
CA PRO A 268 1.82 -0.17 19.24
C PRO A 268 1.88 -1.68 19.48
N ALA A 269 2.97 -2.16 20.02
CA ALA A 269 3.07 -3.52 20.54
C ALA A 269 2.10 -3.71 21.73
N ALA A 270 1.79 -4.98 22.06
CA ALA A 270 0.85 -5.31 23.12
C ALA A 270 1.30 -4.82 24.52
N ASP A 271 2.60 -4.65 24.71
CA ASP A 271 3.24 -4.08 25.92
C ASP A 271 3.33 -2.54 25.89
N GLY A 272 2.74 -1.88 24.89
CA GLY A 272 2.75 -0.45 24.70
C GLY A 272 3.99 0.12 24.01
N VAL A 273 4.96 -0.73 23.62
CA VAL A 273 6.13 -0.25 22.86
C VAL A 273 5.70 0.25 21.49
N ALA A 274 5.97 1.51 21.22
CA ALA A 274 5.63 2.20 19.98
C ALA A 274 6.85 2.86 19.31
N SER A 275 8.06 2.64 19.82
CA SER A 275 9.28 3.25 19.28
C SER A 275 10.48 2.31 19.36
N TRP A 276 11.33 2.41 18.35
CA TRP A 276 12.54 1.59 18.21
C TRP A 276 13.69 2.46 17.73
N GLN A 277 14.85 2.29 18.34
CA GLN A 277 16.12 2.79 17.81
C GLN A 277 16.81 1.61 17.11
N LEU A 278 16.88 1.67 15.80
CA LEU A 278 17.48 0.64 14.98
C LEU A 278 18.99 0.82 14.92
N ASP A 279 19.75 -0.26 15.09
CA ASP A 279 21.18 -0.25 14.85
C ASP A 279 21.52 -0.38 13.34
N ALA A 280 22.80 -0.38 13.00
CA ALA A 280 23.27 -0.42 11.60
C ALA A 280 22.93 -1.72 10.85
N ASN A 281 22.43 -2.75 11.53
CA ASN A 281 22.11 -4.05 10.94
C ASN A 281 20.68 -4.51 11.25
N SER A 282 19.87 -3.63 11.81
CA SER A 282 18.51 -3.94 12.28
C SER A 282 17.43 -3.25 11.44
N TRP A 283 16.36 -3.96 11.20
CA TRP A 283 15.22 -3.55 10.38
C TRP A 283 13.93 -3.75 11.16
N LEU A 284 13.04 -2.77 11.10
CA LEU A 284 11.67 -2.93 11.61
C LEU A 284 10.79 -3.50 10.51
N VAL A 285 10.16 -4.65 10.77
CA VAL A 285 9.22 -5.28 9.84
C VAL A 285 7.84 -5.37 10.46
N LEU A 286 6.79 -5.07 9.69
CA LEU A 286 5.41 -4.96 10.14
C LEU A 286 4.49 -5.77 9.22
N GLY A 287 3.38 -6.26 9.76
CA GLY A 287 2.29 -6.79 8.96
C GLY A 287 1.29 -5.71 8.57
N ASP A 288 0.65 -5.88 7.42
CA ASP A 288 -0.39 -4.97 6.91
C ASP A 288 -1.72 -5.12 7.69
N PHE A 289 -1.88 -6.21 8.45
CA PHE A 289 -2.97 -6.40 9.41
C PHE A 289 -2.42 -6.36 10.85
N PRO A 290 -2.33 -5.17 11.47
CA PRO A 290 -1.59 -4.96 12.71
C PRO A 290 -2.05 -5.82 13.88
N THR A 291 -3.35 -6.07 14.02
CA THR A 291 -3.94 -6.84 15.12
C THR A 291 -3.82 -8.35 14.94
N GLY A 292 -3.65 -8.83 13.70
CA GLY A 292 -3.46 -10.25 13.37
C GLY A 292 -2.04 -10.59 12.97
N SER A 293 -1.07 -9.69 13.15
CA SER A 293 0.32 -9.91 12.77
C SER A 293 1.23 -10.12 13.98
N ILE A 294 2.03 -11.16 13.92
CA ILE A 294 3.22 -11.32 14.73
C ILE A 294 4.40 -10.80 13.89
N ASP A 295 5.05 -9.73 14.35
CA ASP A 295 6.10 -9.02 13.61
C ASP A 295 7.08 -8.33 14.58
N SER A 296 7.84 -7.33 14.13
CA SER A 296 8.85 -6.66 14.97
C SER A 296 8.29 -6.02 16.25
N ARG A 297 7.00 -5.75 16.33
CA ARG A 297 6.35 -5.29 17.56
C ARG A 297 6.39 -6.35 18.67
N ARG A 298 6.53 -7.61 18.29
CA ARG A 298 6.63 -8.74 19.23
C ARG A 298 8.02 -9.39 19.22
N TRP A 299 8.67 -9.43 18.04
CA TRP A 299 9.99 -10.08 17.90
C TRP A 299 11.15 -9.14 18.23
N GLY A 300 10.92 -7.82 18.20
CA GLY A 300 11.97 -6.83 18.03
C GLY A 300 12.43 -6.69 16.57
N PRO A 301 13.36 -5.77 16.28
CA PRO A 301 13.94 -5.60 14.97
C PRO A 301 14.66 -6.87 14.48
N LEU A 302 14.65 -7.11 13.17
CA LEU A 302 15.30 -8.26 12.55
C LEU A 302 16.66 -7.89 11.94
N PRO A 303 17.68 -8.74 12.08
CA PRO A 303 18.97 -8.51 11.42
C PRO A 303 18.88 -8.72 9.90
N THR A 304 19.79 -8.09 9.13
CA THR A 304 19.85 -8.23 7.67
C THR A 304 19.89 -9.70 7.21
N ALA A 305 20.53 -10.59 7.97
CA ALA A 305 20.61 -12.02 7.66
C ALA A 305 19.24 -12.73 7.66
N ALA A 306 18.21 -12.15 8.27
CA ALA A 306 16.86 -12.70 8.28
C ALA A 306 16.14 -12.55 6.93
N PHE A 307 16.59 -11.65 6.07
CA PHE A 307 15.93 -11.34 4.79
C PHE A 307 16.32 -12.32 3.70
N ARG A 308 15.32 -12.85 2.99
CA ARG A 308 15.50 -13.87 1.95
C ARG A 308 15.38 -13.28 0.54
N CYS A 309 14.27 -12.67 0.23
CA CYS A 309 13.99 -12.09 -1.08
C CYS A 309 12.81 -11.13 -1.01
N ARG A 310 12.76 -10.22 -1.96
CA ARG A 310 11.61 -9.33 -2.15
C ARG A 310 10.45 -10.10 -2.77
N ILE A 311 9.23 -9.79 -2.30
CA ILE A 311 8.00 -10.37 -2.81
C ILE A 311 7.32 -9.36 -3.72
N GLY A 312 7.15 -9.75 -5.00
CA GLY A 312 6.38 -9.00 -5.98
C GLY A 312 4.87 -9.07 -5.67
N ARG A 313 4.09 -8.20 -6.32
CA ARG A 313 2.64 -8.40 -6.39
C ARG A 313 2.35 -9.65 -7.21
N PRO A 314 1.28 -10.40 -6.86
CA PRO A 314 0.84 -11.52 -7.67
C PRO A 314 0.45 -11.09 -9.09
#